data_7ca643036535d77c77b2620fcd6c9c03
#
_entry.id   7ca643036535d77c77b2620fcd6c9c03
#
_cell.length_a   1.000
_cell.length_b   1.000
_cell.length_c   1.000
_cell.angle_alpha   90.00
_cell.angle_beta   90.00
_cell.angle_gamma   90.00
#
_symmetry.space_group_name_H-M   'P 1'
#
loop_
_entity.id
_entity.type
_entity.pdbx_description
1 polymer ?
#
loop_
_entity_poly.entity_id
_entity_poly.type
_entity_poly.pdbx_seq_one_letter_code
_entity_poly.pdbx_strand_id
1 'polypeptide(L)'
;YGSADPIFNNRLEFPSFYRMGPNELSEIDAIMSLIGHFGWKWVGLIVSDDDTGHRANKRLQEAMSKYGVCLAFLIIFKEMSEVHQAYPTEIRETIYRSTARVVILFLSSQRINCISLLFHPNKIPPKIWIASSSASRIAELEYLPALVTFNGTLVISLQQGEIPGFKQFFYSLNPYKYQRDDLFPQIWEMLFHCTFSETDISLRKCTGNETFDDTVLESYGTFNYRIAYGVYTAVYTMAHTLHELYGTMTRSPKSAESLHMYFKQWQLNGMIENRDFEMTFGDKVHFTIKGDPSTHYEIVKCFFSEEDSVQTMKVGSFDTSKPAGSQLYINRSLYFAPQCPISQCNEPCVPGYRKSKIEGKPLCCYKCVSCAEGEISNTT
;
A
#
# COMPACT_ATOMS: atom_id res chain seq x y z
N TYR A 1 -10.91 -8.42 -6.93
CA TYR A 1 -10.05 -7.85 -5.89
C TYR A 1 -8.77 -8.69 -5.72
N GLY A 2 -7.70 -8.12 -5.15
CA GLY A 2 -6.48 -8.87 -4.76
C GLY A 2 -5.35 -8.89 -5.78
N SER A 3 -5.59 -8.94 -7.06
CA SER A 3 -4.51 -8.96 -8.05
C SER A 3 -4.04 -7.55 -8.39
N ALA A 4 -2.79 -7.23 -8.07
CA ALA A 4 -2.15 -5.95 -8.36
C ALA A 4 -1.27 -5.97 -9.63
N ASP A 5 -1.04 -7.15 -10.22
CA ASP A 5 -0.11 -7.35 -11.34
C ASP A 5 -0.56 -6.59 -12.60
N PRO A 6 0.30 -5.72 -13.15
CA PRO A 6 0.00 -4.97 -14.38
C PRO A 6 -0.16 -5.83 -15.65
N ILE A 7 0.23 -7.10 -15.63
CA ILE A 7 0.04 -8.00 -16.79
C ILE A 7 -1.44 -8.07 -17.20
N PHE A 8 -2.35 -8.01 -16.23
CA PHE A 8 -3.79 -8.05 -16.48
C PHE A 8 -4.35 -6.80 -17.15
N ASN A 9 -3.54 -5.76 -17.33
CA ASN A 9 -3.92 -4.57 -18.11
C ASN A 9 -3.86 -4.82 -19.62
N ASN A 10 -3.34 -5.96 -20.07
CA ASN A 10 -3.36 -6.37 -21.47
C ASN A 10 -4.75 -6.85 -21.86
N ARG A 11 -5.54 -5.96 -22.43
CA ARG A 11 -6.93 -6.24 -22.86
C ARG A 11 -7.06 -7.25 -23.98
N LEU A 12 -6.00 -7.51 -24.75
CA LEU A 12 -6.00 -8.55 -25.79
C LEU A 12 -5.98 -9.95 -25.16
N GLU A 13 -5.26 -10.12 -24.06
CA GLU A 13 -5.16 -11.39 -23.35
C GLU A 13 -6.23 -11.54 -22.27
N PHE A 14 -6.57 -10.45 -21.59
CA PHE A 14 -7.49 -10.42 -20.46
C PHE A 14 -8.66 -9.45 -20.69
N PRO A 15 -9.51 -9.66 -21.71
CA PRO A 15 -10.55 -8.70 -22.10
C PRO A 15 -11.64 -8.50 -21.04
N SER A 16 -11.83 -9.45 -20.13
CA SER A 16 -12.86 -9.44 -19.09
C SER A 16 -12.31 -9.19 -17.69
N PHE A 17 -11.06 -8.78 -17.58
CA PHE A 17 -10.46 -8.48 -16.28
C PHE A 17 -10.77 -7.04 -15.87
N TYR A 18 -11.39 -6.87 -14.70
CA TYR A 18 -11.62 -5.60 -14.02
C TYR A 18 -11.12 -5.71 -12.59
N ARG A 19 -10.48 -4.67 -12.10
CA ARG A 19 -9.81 -4.67 -10.80
C ARG A 19 -10.45 -3.63 -9.89
N MET A 20 -10.67 -4.01 -8.62
CA MET A 20 -11.08 -3.10 -7.53
C MET A 20 -10.02 -3.03 -6.44
N GLY A 21 -8.86 -3.55 -6.71
CA GLY A 21 -7.69 -3.53 -5.84
C GLY A 21 -6.64 -2.54 -6.31
N PRO A 22 -5.50 -2.47 -5.60
CA PRO A 22 -4.37 -1.64 -6.00
C PRO A 22 -3.83 -2.07 -7.36
N ASN A 23 -3.29 -1.11 -8.11
CA ASN A 23 -2.48 -1.36 -9.28
C ASN A 23 -1.04 -1.01 -8.94
N GLU A 24 -0.13 -1.95 -9.12
CA GLU A 24 1.30 -1.80 -8.83
C GLU A 24 1.91 -0.54 -9.49
N LEU A 25 1.51 -0.22 -10.73
CA LEU A 25 2.00 0.97 -11.43
C LEU A 25 1.50 2.27 -10.78
N SER A 26 0.23 2.33 -10.43
CA SER A 26 -0.35 3.51 -9.78
C SER A 26 0.22 3.75 -8.37
N GLU A 27 0.56 2.68 -7.65
CA GLU A 27 1.26 2.79 -6.36
C GLU A 27 2.66 3.36 -6.53
N ILE A 28 3.40 2.89 -7.54
CA ILE A 28 4.73 3.43 -7.87
C ILE A 28 4.64 4.92 -8.22
N ASP A 29 3.63 5.31 -9.00
CA ASP A 29 3.40 6.72 -9.35
C ASP A 29 3.07 7.56 -8.10
N ALA A 30 2.29 7.03 -7.17
CA ALA A 30 1.99 7.69 -5.90
C ALA A 30 3.26 7.87 -5.05
N ILE A 31 4.08 6.82 -4.91
CA ILE A 31 5.37 6.87 -4.20
C ILE A 31 6.31 7.90 -4.82
N MET A 32 6.44 7.88 -6.15
CA MET A 32 7.33 8.82 -6.85
C MET A 32 6.84 10.26 -6.79
N SER A 33 5.52 10.48 -6.84
CA SER A 33 4.92 11.80 -6.65
C SER A 33 5.19 12.34 -5.24
N LEU A 34 5.11 11.47 -4.22
CA LEU A 34 5.43 11.82 -2.84
C LEU A 34 6.92 12.20 -2.69
N ILE A 35 7.82 11.40 -3.24
CA ILE A 35 9.27 11.65 -3.26
C ILE A 35 9.57 12.99 -3.95
N GLY A 36 8.94 13.24 -5.10
CA GLY A 36 9.08 14.49 -5.85
C GLY A 36 8.56 15.70 -5.08
N HIS A 37 7.41 15.57 -4.39
CA HIS A 37 6.80 16.63 -3.58
C HIS A 37 7.73 17.13 -2.47
N PHE A 38 8.43 16.20 -1.80
CA PHE A 38 9.37 16.54 -0.73
C PHE A 38 10.81 16.81 -1.21
N GLY A 39 11.06 16.67 -2.51
CA GLY A 39 12.38 16.91 -3.09
C GLY A 39 13.45 15.90 -2.66
N TRP A 40 13.07 14.71 -2.24
CA TRP A 40 14.01 13.67 -1.85
C TRP A 40 14.74 13.11 -3.07
N LYS A 41 16.07 13.13 -3.04
CA LYS A 41 16.92 12.72 -4.18
C LYS A 41 17.76 11.48 -3.90
N TRP A 42 17.78 11.00 -2.65
CA TRP A 42 18.63 9.90 -2.21
C TRP A 42 17.81 8.94 -1.36
N VAL A 43 17.46 7.76 -1.90
CA VAL A 43 16.50 6.85 -1.27
C VAL A 43 17.05 5.43 -1.21
N GLY A 44 16.73 4.70 -0.13
CA GLY A 44 16.90 3.26 -0.05
C GLY A 44 15.67 2.54 -0.60
N LEU A 45 15.84 1.33 -1.10
CA LEU A 45 14.77 0.47 -1.59
C LEU A 45 14.91 -0.93 -1.01
N ILE A 46 13.82 -1.42 -0.43
CA ILE A 46 13.70 -2.80 0.06
C ILE A 46 12.48 -3.42 -0.62
N VAL A 47 12.70 -4.52 -1.34
CA VAL A 47 11.67 -5.26 -2.07
C VAL A 47 11.66 -6.72 -1.64
N SER A 48 10.53 -7.41 -1.77
CA SER A 48 10.46 -8.86 -1.55
C SER A 48 11.17 -9.62 -2.68
N ASP A 49 11.75 -10.78 -2.34
CA ASP A 49 12.32 -11.72 -3.31
C ASP A 49 11.20 -12.60 -3.88
N ASP A 50 10.37 -11.98 -4.71
CA ASP A 50 9.28 -12.58 -5.46
C ASP A 50 9.03 -11.78 -6.75
N ASP A 51 8.17 -12.28 -7.63
CA ASP A 51 7.89 -11.65 -8.92
C ASP A 51 7.40 -10.21 -8.75
N THR A 52 6.59 -9.93 -7.74
CA THR A 52 6.09 -8.58 -7.46
C THR A 52 7.22 -7.64 -7.05
N GLY A 53 8.06 -8.06 -6.12
CA GLY A 53 9.20 -7.26 -5.67
C GLY A 53 10.22 -7.01 -6.79
N HIS A 54 10.51 -8.01 -7.62
CA HIS A 54 11.41 -7.84 -8.77
C HIS A 54 10.85 -6.88 -9.82
N ARG A 55 9.55 -6.96 -10.15
CA ARG A 55 8.89 -6.01 -11.06
C ARG A 55 8.89 -4.60 -10.47
N ALA A 56 8.50 -4.46 -9.22
CA ALA A 56 8.49 -3.18 -8.52
C ALA A 56 9.89 -2.54 -8.47
N ASN A 57 10.94 -3.33 -8.18
CA ASN A 57 12.32 -2.87 -8.21
C ASN A 57 12.68 -2.26 -9.57
N LYS A 58 12.42 -2.99 -10.66
CA LYS A 58 12.70 -2.51 -12.02
C LYS A 58 11.94 -1.21 -12.32
N ARG A 59 10.64 -1.17 -12.04
CA ARG A 59 9.78 -0.01 -12.32
C ARG A 59 10.15 1.20 -11.47
N LEU A 60 10.42 1.01 -10.19
CA LEU A 60 10.86 2.08 -9.29
C LEU A 60 12.18 2.67 -9.76
N GLN A 61 13.17 1.87 -10.14
CA GLN A 61 14.45 2.38 -10.66
C GLN A 61 14.28 3.16 -11.97
N GLU A 62 13.43 2.67 -12.89
CA GLU A 62 13.07 3.40 -14.12
C GLU A 62 12.42 4.76 -13.80
N ALA A 63 11.47 4.77 -12.86
CA ALA A 63 10.80 5.99 -12.43
C ALA A 63 11.76 6.95 -11.71
N MET A 64 12.58 6.46 -10.77
CA MET A 64 13.58 7.25 -10.08
C MET A 64 14.52 7.96 -11.06
N SER A 65 14.98 7.25 -12.10
CA SER A 65 15.86 7.83 -13.14
C SER A 65 15.20 9.03 -13.83
N LYS A 66 13.89 8.94 -14.15
CA LYS A 66 13.15 10.04 -14.78
C LYS A 66 13.01 11.27 -13.87
N TYR A 67 12.89 11.05 -12.55
CA TYR A 67 12.73 12.12 -11.56
C TYR A 67 14.07 12.63 -10.99
N GLY A 68 15.21 12.12 -11.49
CA GLY A 68 16.54 12.46 -10.99
C GLY A 68 16.73 12.07 -9.52
N VAL A 69 16.14 10.95 -9.11
CA VAL A 69 16.30 10.33 -7.80
C VAL A 69 17.29 9.18 -7.93
N CYS A 70 18.21 9.07 -6.99
CA CYS A 70 19.21 8.02 -6.99
C CYS A 70 19.00 7.02 -5.86
N LEU A 71 19.32 5.78 -6.16
CA LEU A 71 19.25 4.68 -5.22
C LEU A 71 20.51 4.63 -4.35
N ALA A 72 20.32 4.71 -3.04
CA ALA A 72 21.39 4.62 -2.04
C ALA A 72 21.82 3.17 -1.80
N PHE A 73 20.83 2.30 -1.70
CA PHE A 73 20.98 0.86 -1.57
C PHE A 73 19.73 0.15 -2.05
N LEU A 74 19.91 -1.10 -2.47
CA LEU A 74 18.85 -2.04 -2.79
C LEU A 74 19.01 -3.27 -1.90
N ILE A 75 17.91 -3.66 -1.25
CA ILE A 75 17.80 -4.92 -0.53
C ILE A 75 16.67 -5.72 -1.15
N ILE A 76 17.01 -6.90 -1.68
CA ILE A 76 16.02 -7.91 -2.08
C ILE A 76 15.85 -8.83 -0.88
N PHE A 77 14.70 -8.70 -0.22
CA PHE A 77 14.43 -9.33 1.06
C PHE A 77 13.95 -10.78 0.86
N LYS A 78 14.85 -11.72 1.17
CA LYS A 78 14.63 -13.16 1.03
C LYS A 78 13.77 -13.73 2.15
N GLU A 79 13.29 -14.94 1.96
CA GLU A 79 12.64 -15.70 3.02
C GLU A 79 13.63 -16.11 4.10
N MET A 80 13.22 -15.93 5.37
CA MET A 80 14.13 -16.19 6.50
C MET A 80 14.53 -17.66 6.62
N SER A 81 13.77 -18.58 6.04
CA SER A 81 14.10 -20.00 5.94
C SER A 81 15.23 -20.31 4.95
N GLU A 82 15.48 -19.42 4.00
CA GLU A 82 16.42 -19.60 2.89
C GLU A 82 17.76 -18.88 3.09
N VAL A 83 17.93 -18.18 4.23
CA VAL A 83 19.08 -17.31 4.42
C VAL A 83 20.05 -17.82 5.47
N HIS A 84 21.32 -17.45 5.32
CA HIS A 84 22.36 -17.76 6.30
C HIS A 84 22.26 -16.85 7.54
N GLN A 85 22.88 -17.27 8.65
CA GLN A 85 22.79 -16.57 9.95
C GLN A 85 23.27 -15.10 9.93
N ALA A 86 24.18 -14.73 9.03
CA ALA A 86 24.70 -13.36 8.94
C ALA A 86 23.76 -12.40 8.19
N TYR A 87 22.80 -12.89 7.41
CA TYR A 87 21.91 -12.09 6.57
C TYR A 87 21.15 -10.98 7.31
N PRO A 88 20.57 -11.22 8.48
CA PRO A 88 19.92 -10.18 9.26
C PRO A 88 20.86 -9.03 9.65
N THR A 89 22.12 -9.36 9.95
CA THR A 89 23.14 -8.38 10.30
C THR A 89 23.57 -7.54 9.10
N GLU A 90 23.73 -8.16 7.94
CA GLU A 90 24.06 -7.47 6.70
C GLU A 90 23.00 -6.44 6.29
N ILE A 91 21.71 -6.79 6.42
CA ILE A 91 20.61 -5.86 6.16
C ILE A 91 20.68 -4.67 7.11
N ARG A 92 20.81 -4.92 8.43
CA ARG A 92 20.90 -3.87 9.43
C ARG A 92 22.06 -2.94 9.16
N GLU A 93 23.25 -3.48 8.90
CA GLU A 93 24.44 -2.69 8.60
C GLU A 93 24.27 -1.85 7.34
N THR A 94 23.67 -2.40 6.29
CA THR A 94 23.42 -1.67 5.05
C THR A 94 22.53 -0.46 5.31
N ILE A 95 21.44 -0.62 6.06
CA ILE A 95 20.52 0.46 6.40
C ILE A 95 21.20 1.46 7.35
N TYR A 96 21.93 0.96 8.35
CA TYR A 96 22.61 1.78 9.36
C TYR A 96 23.69 2.69 8.74
N ARG A 97 24.53 2.14 7.86
CA ARG A 97 25.62 2.87 7.20
C ARG A 97 25.14 3.83 6.11
N SER A 98 23.93 3.64 5.62
CA SER A 98 23.38 4.47 4.55
C SER A 98 23.03 5.88 5.04
N THR A 99 23.48 6.88 4.28
CA THR A 99 23.14 8.29 4.48
C THR A 99 21.73 8.65 4.00
N ALA A 100 21.05 7.74 3.27
CA ALA A 100 19.66 7.94 2.87
C ALA A 100 18.76 8.00 4.09
N ARG A 101 17.94 9.04 4.17
CA ARG A 101 16.95 9.21 5.23
C ARG A 101 15.58 8.65 4.86
N VAL A 102 15.33 8.43 3.58
CA VAL A 102 14.09 7.87 3.06
C VAL A 102 14.32 6.46 2.57
N VAL A 103 13.46 5.54 2.95
CA VAL A 103 13.52 4.13 2.54
C VAL A 103 12.12 3.71 2.06
N ILE A 104 12.07 3.15 0.86
CA ILE A 104 10.84 2.59 0.29
C ILE A 104 10.79 1.11 0.65
N LEU A 105 9.63 0.67 1.15
CA LEU A 105 9.28 -0.71 1.45
C LEU A 105 8.23 -1.18 0.44
N PHE A 106 8.65 -2.00 -0.50
CA PHE A 106 7.75 -2.66 -1.44
C PHE A 106 7.76 -4.17 -1.16
N LEU A 107 7.14 -4.54 -0.05
CA LEU A 107 7.18 -5.88 0.53
C LEU A 107 5.79 -6.49 0.57
N SER A 108 5.71 -7.82 0.41
CA SER A 108 4.48 -8.53 0.72
C SER A 108 4.16 -8.45 2.22
N SER A 109 2.88 -8.59 2.57
CA SER A 109 2.41 -8.50 3.97
C SER A 109 3.11 -9.48 4.91
N GLN A 110 3.46 -10.68 4.44
CA GLN A 110 4.19 -11.68 5.22
C GLN A 110 5.63 -11.23 5.54
N ARG A 111 6.29 -10.53 4.61
CA ARG A 111 7.68 -10.08 4.77
C ARG A 111 7.82 -8.90 5.73
N ILE A 112 6.76 -8.12 5.92
CA ILE A 112 6.77 -7.01 6.88
C ILE A 112 7.01 -7.51 8.31
N ASN A 113 6.35 -8.57 8.73
CA ASN A 113 6.59 -9.15 10.06
C ASN A 113 8.03 -9.64 10.20
N CYS A 114 8.57 -10.28 9.17
CA CYS A 114 9.95 -10.77 9.20
C CYS A 114 10.97 -9.63 9.28
N ILE A 115 10.82 -8.56 8.48
CA ILE A 115 11.76 -7.44 8.52
C ILE A 115 11.68 -6.68 9.84
N SER A 116 10.50 -6.60 10.45
CA SER A 116 10.32 -5.94 11.73
C SER A 116 11.14 -6.58 12.84
N LEU A 117 11.26 -7.90 12.84
CA LEU A 117 12.05 -8.65 13.82
C LEU A 117 13.56 -8.39 13.67
N LEU A 118 14.04 -7.97 12.50
CA LEU A 118 15.46 -7.71 12.28
C LEU A 118 15.97 -6.48 13.02
N PHE A 119 15.08 -5.56 13.38
CA PHE A 119 15.48 -4.28 13.96
C PHE A 119 15.54 -4.27 15.49
N HIS A 120 15.28 -5.40 16.12
CA HIS A 120 15.45 -5.56 17.57
C HIS A 120 16.82 -6.20 17.91
N PRO A 121 17.54 -5.74 18.92
CA PRO A 121 17.41 -4.54 19.76
C PRO A 121 18.18 -3.31 19.22
N ASN A 122 18.63 -3.34 17.97
CA ASN A 122 19.54 -2.35 17.43
C ASN A 122 18.78 -1.09 16.95
N LYS A 123 19.22 0.06 17.45
CA LYS A 123 18.69 1.35 17.01
C LYS A 123 19.18 1.65 15.60
N ILE A 124 18.26 1.64 14.64
CA ILE A 124 18.52 2.20 13.31
C ILE A 124 18.39 3.72 13.40
N PRO A 125 19.28 4.49 12.74
CA PRO A 125 19.11 5.93 12.65
C PRO A 125 17.72 6.29 12.14
N PRO A 126 17.10 7.39 12.62
CA PRO A 126 15.76 7.78 12.18
C PRO A 126 15.65 7.82 10.66
N LYS A 127 14.74 7.06 10.11
CA LYS A 127 14.42 6.97 8.68
C LYS A 127 12.96 7.34 8.46
N ILE A 128 12.66 7.87 7.28
CA ILE A 128 11.31 8.01 6.79
C ILE A 128 11.02 6.76 5.96
N TRP A 129 10.06 5.99 6.39
CA TRP A 129 9.63 4.79 5.70
C TRP A 129 8.43 5.11 4.81
N ILE A 130 8.47 4.68 3.56
CA ILE A 130 7.35 4.77 2.62
C ILE A 130 6.99 3.35 2.25
N ALA A 131 5.78 2.93 2.57
CA ALA A 131 5.31 1.56 2.36
C ALA A 131 4.23 1.49 1.28
N SER A 132 4.30 0.46 0.43
CA SER A 132 3.24 0.11 -0.51
C SER A 132 1.98 -0.38 0.21
N SER A 133 0.86 -0.52 -0.49
CA SER A 133 -0.39 -1.02 0.08
C SER A 133 -0.28 -2.44 0.62
N SER A 134 0.52 -3.28 -0.01
CA SER A 134 0.81 -4.64 0.47
C SER A 134 1.59 -4.65 1.78
N ALA A 135 2.36 -3.61 2.04
CA ALA A 135 3.10 -3.42 3.28
C ALA A 135 2.30 -2.68 4.37
N SER A 136 1.02 -2.41 4.16
CA SER A 136 0.15 -1.68 5.11
C SER A 136 -0.06 -2.40 6.43
N ARG A 137 0.22 -3.71 6.51
CA ARG A 137 0.26 -4.47 7.77
C ARG A 137 1.32 -3.98 8.77
N ILE A 138 2.14 -3.00 8.41
CA ILE A 138 2.94 -2.26 9.40
C ILE A 138 2.06 -1.71 10.52
N ALA A 139 0.82 -1.34 10.21
CA ALA A 139 -0.15 -0.88 11.21
C ALA A 139 -0.67 -1.99 12.14
N GLU A 140 -0.41 -3.26 11.83
CA GLU A 140 -0.84 -4.43 12.62
C GLU A 140 0.33 -5.09 13.37
N LEU A 141 1.50 -4.46 13.41
CA LEU A 141 2.64 -4.99 14.13
C LEU A 141 2.41 -4.90 15.64
N GLU A 142 2.40 -6.03 16.30
CA GLU A 142 2.27 -6.12 17.78
C GLU A 142 3.62 -6.03 18.49
N TYR A 143 4.72 -6.07 17.75
CA TYR A 143 6.07 -6.16 18.32
C TYR A 143 6.66 -4.76 18.59
N LEU A 144 6.63 -4.32 19.83
CA LEU A 144 7.08 -3.02 20.34
C LEU A 144 8.38 -2.45 19.72
N PRO A 145 9.48 -3.20 19.64
CA PRO A 145 10.72 -2.64 19.10
C PRO A 145 10.67 -2.34 17.60
N ALA A 146 9.87 -3.10 16.86
CA ALA A 146 9.61 -2.84 15.45
C ALA A 146 8.76 -1.57 15.27
N LEU A 147 7.80 -1.38 16.15
CA LEU A 147 6.93 -0.22 16.18
C LEU A 147 7.74 1.09 16.27
N VAL A 148 8.73 1.14 17.16
CA VAL A 148 9.60 2.32 17.30
C VAL A 148 10.37 2.63 16.01
N THR A 149 10.87 1.59 15.31
CA THR A 149 11.63 1.76 14.07
C THR A 149 10.76 2.29 12.92
N PHE A 150 9.52 1.81 12.84
CA PHE A 150 8.57 2.18 11.78
C PHE A 150 7.64 3.34 12.19
N ASN A 151 7.88 3.97 13.33
CA ASN A 151 7.09 5.12 13.76
C ASN A 151 7.16 6.25 12.73
N GLY A 152 6.00 6.74 12.31
CA GLY A 152 5.89 7.78 11.29
C GLY A 152 5.93 7.27 9.85
N THR A 153 5.84 5.96 9.62
CA THR A 153 5.76 5.37 8.28
C THR A 153 4.58 5.94 7.50
N LEU A 154 4.85 6.26 6.24
CA LEU A 154 3.84 6.66 5.27
C LEU A 154 3.43 5.46 4.45
N VAL A 155 2.19 5.10 4.51
CA VAL A 155 1.62 3.99 3.76
C VAL A 155 0.78 4.52 2.62
N ILE A 156 1.06 4.07 1.40
CA ILE A 156 0.15 4.26 0.26
C ILE A 156 -0.95 3.23 0.41
N SER A 157 -2.14 3.64 0.78
CA SER A 157 -3.23 2.75 1.10
C SER A 157 -4.42 2.97 0.19
N LEU A 158 -5.19 1.94 -0.08
CA LEU A 158 -6.47 2.09 -0.76
C LEU A 158 -7.40 2.98 0.05
N GLN A 159 -8.31 3.67 -0.63
CA GLN A 159 -9.35 4.46 0.03
C GLN A 159 -10.16 3.58 0.97
N GLN A 160 -10.44 4.09 2.14
CA GLN A 160 -11.38 3.50 3.07
C GLN A 160 -12.78 3.98 2.72
N GLY A 161 -13.66 3.04 2.39
CA GLY A 161 -15.08 3.33 2.16
C GLY A 161 -15.95 2.74 3.26
N GLU A 162 -17.17 3.22 3.36
CA GLU A 162 -18.15 2.73 4.30
C GLU A 162 -19.01 1.63 3.67
N ILE A 163 -19.16 0.50 4.37
CA ILE A 163 -20.02 -0.63 3.95
C ILE A 163 -21.27 -0.62 4.81
N PRO A 164 -22.46 -0.38 4.22
CA PRO A 164 -23.71 -0.33 4.97
C PRO A 164 -23.96 -1.60 5.77
N GLY A 165 -24.22 -1.45 7.08
CA GLY A 165 -24.53 -2.57 7.97
C GLY A 165 -23.34 -3.50 8.31
N PHE A 166 -22.14 -3.25 7.78
CA PHE A 166 -20.98 -4.14 8.00
C PHE A 166 -20.53 -4.15 9.46
N LYS A 167 -20.52 -2.99 10.12
CA LYS A 167 -20.18 -2.88 11.54
C LYS A 167 -21.15 -3.68 12.41
N GLN A 168 -22.45 -3.55 12.15
CA GLN A 168 -23.50 -4.29 12.88
C GLN A 168 -23.40 -5.80 12.61
N PHE A 169 -23.12 -6.19 11.36
CA PHE A 169 -22.88 -7.57 11.00
C PHE A 169 -21.67 -8.12 11.77
N PHE A 170 -20.56 -7.40 11.78
CA PHE A 170 -19.34 -7.82 12.48
C PHE A 170 -19.57 -8.02 13.97
N TYR A 171 -20.27 -7.09 14.63
CA TYR A 171 -20.63 -7.23 16.05
C TYR A 171 -21.62 -8.37 16.34
N SER A 172 -22.38 -8.83 15.35
CA SER A 172 -23.30 -9.95 15.48
C SER A 172 -22.64 -11.32 15.31
N LEU A 173 -21.35 -11.34 14.94
CA LEU A 173 -20.62 -12.58 14.74
C LEU A 173 -20.44 -13.33 16.05
N ASN A 174 -20.65 -14.65 16.00
CA ASN A 174 -20.48 -15.54 17.13
C ASN A 174 -20.06 -16.92 16.63
N PRO A 175 -19.02 -17.55 17.19
CA PRO A 175 -18.49 -18.82 16.70
C PRO A 175 -19.50 -19.97 16.79
N TYR A 176 -20.39 -19.95 17.76
CA TYR A 176 -21.44 -20.98 17.89
C TYR A 176 -22.57 -20.84 16.88
N LYS A 177 -22.77 -19.64 16.33
CA LYS A 177 -23.77 -19.39 15.28
C LYS A 177 -23.29 -19.86 13.90
N TYR A 178 -21.97 -19.85 13.66
CA TYR A 178 -21.34 -20.17 12.38
C TYR A 178 -20.56 -21.48 12.43
N GLN A 179 -21.11 -22.51 13.06
CA GLN A 179 -20.47 -23.83 13.31
C GLN A 179 -19.99 -24.57 12.05
N ARG A 180 -20.44 -24.20 10.85
CA ARG A 180 -20.02 -24.82 9.57
C ARG A 180 -18.87 -24.09 8.89
N ASP A 181 -18.38 -23.04 9.47
CA ASP A 181 -17.26 -22.26 8.93
C ASP A 181 -16.00 -22.62 9.72
N ASP A 182 -15.12 -23.37 9.08
CA ASP A 182 -13.86 -23.84 9.70
C ASP A 182 -12.84 -22.72 9.92
N LEU A 183 -12.97 -21.59 9.21
CA LEU A 183 -12.05 -20.46 9.32
C LEU A 183 -12.45 -19.51 10.46
N PHE A 184 -13.74 -19.39 10.72
CA PHE A 184 -14.24 -18.41 11.69
C PHE A 184 -13.78 -18.68 13.13
N PRO A 185 -13.76 -19.92 13.66
CA PRO A 185 -13.15 -20.22 14.95
C PRO A 185 -11.68 -19.80 15.03
N GLN A 186 -10.89 -20.03 14.00
CA GLN A 186 -9.46 -19.64 13.96
C GLN A 186 -9.28 -18.11 14.01
N ILE A 187 -10.13 -17.37 13.28
CA ILE A 187 -10.14 -15.90 13.34
C ILE A 187 -10.52 -15.44 14.76
N TRP A 188 -11.49 -16.09 15.39
CA TRP A 188 -11.89 -15.79 16.75
C TRP A 188 -10.77 -16.01 17.75
N GLU A 189 -10.09 -17.18 17.68
CA GLU A 189 -8.94 -17.51 18.51
C GLU A 189 -7.83 -16.45 18.38
N MET A 190 -7.54 -16.04 17.16
CA MET A 190 -6.54 -15.01 16.87
C MET A 190 -6.94 -13.64 17.45
N LEU A 191 -8.17 -13.21 17.27
CA LEU A 191 -8.65 -11.89 17.70
C LEU A 191 -8.73 -11.75 19.22
N PHE A 192 -9.16 -12.83 19.89
CA PHE A 192 -9.39 -12.80 21.33
C PHE A 192 -8.28 -13.47 22.14
N HIS A 193 -7.18 -13.90 21.49
CA HIS A 193 -6.06 -14.58 22.13
C HIS A 193 -6.52 -15.73 23.05
N CYS A 194 -7.39 -16.59 22.52
CA CYS A 194 -7.94 -17.76 23.21
C CYS A 194 -7.93 -18.98 22.30
N THR A 195 -8.27 -20.16 22.78
CA THR A 195 -8.34 -21.38 21.96
C THR A 195 -9.58 -22.19 22.23
N PHE A 196 -10.17 -22.79 21.18
CA PHE A 196 -11.22 -23.82 21.29
C PHE A 196 -10.65 -25.23 21.43
N SER A 197 -9.34 -25.43 21.14
CA SER A 197 -8.68 -26.71 21.24
C SER A 197 -8.59 -27.18 22.69
N GLU A 198 -9.08 -28.37 23.00
CA GLU A 198 -8.97 -28.96 24.34
C GLU A 198 -7.54 -29.34 24.72
N THR A 199 -6.68 -29.56 23.74
CA THR A 199 -5.29 -30.02 23.92
C THR A 199 -4.31 -28.89 24.14
N ASP A 200 -4.63 -27.69 23.72
CA ASP A 200 -3.76 -26.52 23.92
C ASP A 200 -4.03 -25.90 25.29
N ILE A 201 -3.05 -26.02 26.18
CA ILE A 201 -3.08 -25.46 27.53
C ILE A 201 -2.33 -24.13 27.65
N SER A 202 -1.70 -23.66 26.59
CA SER A 202 -0.90 -22.43 26.60
C SER A 202 -1.75 -21.16 26.55
N LEU A 203 -2.96 -21.25 26.00
CA LEU A 203 -3.90 -20.14 25.88
C LEU A 203 -5.16 -20.37 26.72
N ARG A 204 -5.81 -19.27 27.11
CA ARG A 204 -7.13 -19.35 27.76
C ARG A 204 -8.14 -19.98 26.80
N LYS A 205 -9.16 -20.65 27.35
CA LYS A 205 -10.25 -21.19 26.53
C LYS A 205 -11.15 -20.07 26.02
N CYS A 206 -11.54 -20.15 24.75
CA CYS A 206 -12.59 -19.29 24.23
C CYS A 206 -13.93 -19.68 24.83
N THR A 207 -14.69 -18.70 25.26
CA THR A 207 -16.03 -18.90 25.83
C THR A 207 -17.13 -18.73 24.78
N GLY A 208 -16.81 -18.06 23.66
CA GLY A 208 -17.78 -17.64 22.64
C GLY A 208 -18.68 -16.49 23.07
N ASN A 209 -18.45 -15.96 24.28
CA ASN A 209 -19.13 -14.77 24.80
C ASN A 209 -18.24 -13.52 24.70
N GLU A 210 -17.04 -13.68 24.12
CA GLU A 210 -16.20 -12.56 23.76
C GLU A 210 -16.98 -11.69 22.76
N THR A 211 -16.89 -10.38 22.91
CA THR A 211 -17.61 -9.42 22.07
C THR A 211 -16.64 -8.57 21.31
N PHE A 212 -16.95 -8.33 20.04
CA PHE A 212 -16.25 -7.31 19.28
C PHE A 212 -16.65 -5.94 19.83
N ASP A 213 -15.66 -5.15 20.19
CA ASP A 213 -15.80 -3.73 20.52
C ASP A 213 -15.08 -2.87 19.48
N ASP A 214 -15.17 -1.56 19.64
CA ASP A 214 -14.50 -0.63 18.72
C ASP A 214 -12.98 -0.79 18.76
N THR A 215 -12.40 -1.19 19.89
CA THR A 215 -10.95 -1.38 20.06
C THR A 215 -10.45 -2.57 19.23
N VAL A 216 -11.14 -3.70 19.30
CA VAL A 216 -10.84 -4.89 18.46
C VAL A 216 -11.03 -4.54 16.99
N LEU A 217 -12.05 -3.78 16.68
CA LEU A 217 -12.35 -3.36 15.32
C LEU A 217 -11.29 -2.38 14.79
N GLU A 218 -10.79 -1.45 15.61
CA GLU A 218 -9.75 -0.49 15.24
C GLU A 218 -8.38 -1.16 15.09
N SER A 219 -8.02 -2.08 15.97
CA SER A 219 -6.74 -2.79 15.89
C SER A 219 -6.66 -3.73 14.69
N TYR A 220 -7.77 -4.42 14.36
CA TYR A 220 -7.83 -5.36 13.24
C TYR A 220 -8.38 -4.74 11.95
N GLY A 221 -9.07 -3.62 12.06
CA GLY A 221 -10.06 -3.16 11.10
C GLY A 221 -9.55 -2.26 9.98
N THR A 222 -8.59 -1.39 10.23
CA THR A 222 -8.28 -0.32 9.26
C THR A 222 -7.84 -0.84 7.91
N PHE A 223 -7.02 -1.88 7.86
CA PHE A 223 -6.60 -2.51 6.62
C PHE A 223 -7.66 -3.45 6.03
N ASN A 224 -8.26 -4.29 6.88
CA ASN A 224 -9.25 -5.27 6.44
C ASN A 224 -10.53 -4.61 5.91
N TYR A 225 -10.93 -3.45 6.44
CA TYR A 225 -12.03 -2.66 5.90
C TYR A 225 -11.77 -2.16 4.48
N ARG A 226 -10.55 -1.78 4.15
CA ARG A 226 -10.19 -1.34 2.79
C ARG A 226 -10.32 -2.46 1.78
N ILE A 227 -9.89 -3.67 2.16
CA ILE A 227 -10.05 -4.87 1.34
C ILE A 227 -11.54 -5.26 1.25
N ALA A 228 -12.25 -5.30 2.38
CA ALA A 228 -13.67 -5.61 2.42
C ALA A 228 -14.48 -4.64 1.55
N TYR A 229 -14.15 -3.34 1.59
CA TYR A 229 -14.77 -2.34 0.74
C TYR A 229 -14.50 -2.60 -0.74
N GLY A 230 -13.28 -2.98 -1.12
CA GLY A 230 -12.95 -3.37 -2.48
C GLY A 230 -13.78 -4.58 -2.97
N VAL A 231 -13.97 -5.58 -2.12
CA VAL A 231 -14.84 -6.74 -2.43
C VAL A 231 -16.29 -6.32 -2.56
N TYR A 232 -16.80 -5.54 -1.61
CA TYR A 232 -18.16 -4.99 -1.65
C TYR A 232 -18.41 -4.22 -2.95
N THR A 233 -17.51 -3.31 -3.30
CA THR A 233 -17.61 -2.49 -4.52
C THR A 233 -17.59 -3.36 -5.77
N ALA A 234 -16.74 -4.40 -5.81
CA ALA A 234 -16.68 -5.33 -6.93
C ALA A 234 -18.00 -6.08 -7.14
N VAL A 235 -18.60 -6.59 -6.05
CA VAL A 235 -19.88 -7.29 -6.09
C VAL A 235 -21.02 -6.36 -6.52
N TYR A 236 -21.07 -5.15 -5.96
CA TYR A 236 -22.09 -4.16 -6.32
C TYR A 236 -21.96 -3.66 -7.75
N THR A 237 -20.74 -3.44 -8.25
CA THR A 237 -20.53 -3.11 -9.66
C THR A 237 -21.11 -4.18 -10.59
N MET A 238 -20.89 -5.45 -10.27
CA MET A 238 -21.46 -6.55 -11.04
C MET A 238 -22.99 -6.60 -10.91
N ALA A 239 -23.51 -6.40 -9.69
CA ALA A 239 -24.97 -6.39 -9.45
C ALA A 239 -25.67 -5.25 -10.21
N HIS A 240 -25.10 -4.03 -10.17
CA HIS A 240 -25.62 -2.90 -10.94
C HIS A 240 -25.60 -3.16 -12.45
N THR A 241 -24.49 -3.72 -12.96
CA THR A 241 -24.38 -4.06 -14.39
C THR A 241 -25.43 -5.08 -14.81
N LEU A 242 -25.64 -6.12 -14.01
CA LEU A 242 -26.65 -7.14 -14.26
C LEU A 242 -28.08 -6.56 -14.18
N HIS A 243 -28.35 -5.73 -13.19
CA HIS A 243 -29.66 -5.08 -13.02
C HIS A 243 -30.01 -4.21 -14.23
N GLU A 244 -29.05 -3.46 -14.74
CA GLU A 244 -29.24 -2.60 -15.89
C GLU A 244 -29.41 -3.41 -17.17
N LEU A 245 -28.60 -4.46 -17.37
CA LEU A 245 -28.76 -5.39 -18.49
C LEU A 245 -30.14 -6.01 -18.48
N TYR A 246 -30.61 -6.45 -17.32
CA TYR A 246 -31.96 -6.97 -17.13
C TYR A 246 -33.04 -5.92 -17.47
N GLY A 247 -32.88 -4.69 -17.01
CA GLY A 247 -33.80 -3.58 -17.31
C GLY A 247 -33.88 -3.23 -18.79
N THR A 248 -32.77 -3.33 -19.52
CA THR A 248 -32.75 -3.11 -20.99
C THR A 248 -33.47 -4.23 -21.74
N MET A 249 -33.36 -5.48 -21.30
CA MET A 249 -34.01 -6.63 -21.90
C MET A 249 -35.53 -6.63 -21.67
N THR A 250 -35.97 -6.27 -20.47
CA THR A 250 -37.41 -6.25 -20.11
C THR A 250 -38.20 -5.12 -20.77
N ARG A 251 -37.53 -4.07 -21.22
CA ARG A 251 -38.17 -2.98 -22.00
C ARG A 251 -38.48 -3.36 -23.46
N SER A 252 -38.00 -4.51 -23.92
CA SER A 252 -38.31 -4.99 -25.27
C SER A 252 -39.58 -5.87 -25.25
N PRO A 253 -40.66 -5.52 -25.98
CA PRO A 253 -41.98 -6.18 -25.88
C PRO A 253 -42.01 -7.65 -26.30
N LYS A 254 -40.96 -8.22 -26.82
CA LYS A 254 -40.92 -9.58 -27.38
C LYS A 254 -40.37 -10.67 -26.45
N SER A 255 -40.03 -10.37 -25.21
CA SER A 255 -39.24 -11.29 -24.38
C SER A 255 -39.79 -11.55 -22.96
N ALA A 256 -41.04 -11.20 -22.64
CA ALA A 256 -41.56 -11.39 -21.29
C ALA A 256 -41.77 -12.87 -20.87
N GLU A 257 -41.83 -13.80 -21.81
CA GLU A 257 -42.06 -15.23 -21.52
C GLU A 257 -40.82 -16.13 -21.46
N SER A 258 -39.64 -15.62 -21.77
CA SER A 258 -38.41 -16.40 -21.76
C SER A 258 -37.27 -15.69 -21.02
N LEU A 259 -37.52 -15.30 -19.79
CA LEU A 259 -36.55 -14.53 -18.99
C LEU A 259 -35.37 -15.35 -18.46
N HIS A 260 -35.29 -16.62 -18.84
CA HIS A 260 -34.15 -17.46 -18.54
C HIS A 260 -33.11 -17.40 -19.70
N MET A 261 -32.14 -16.50 -19.56
CA MET A 261 -30.82 -16.65 -20.14
C MET A 261 -30.63 -16.36 -21.62
N TYR A 262 -30.75 -15.11 -22.06
CA TYR A 262 -30.22 -14.75 -23.38
C TYR A 262 -29.23 -13.58 -23.40
N PHE A 263 -28.51 -13.30 -22.29
CA PHE A 263 -27.34 -12.47 -22.42
C PHE A 263 -26.06 -13.32 -22.51
N LYS A 264 -25.17 -12.91 -23.37
CA LYS A 264 -23.85 -13.51 -23.45
C LYS A 264 -22.91 -12.77 -22.49
N GLN A 265 -22.03 -13.50 -21.82
CA GLN A 265 -21.10 -12.95 -20.81
C GLN A 265 -20.31 -11.73 -21.30
N TRP A 266 -19.92 -11.70 -22.59
CA TRP A 266 -19.21 -10.56 -23.16
C TRP A 266 -20.01 -9.25 -23.17
N GLN A 267 -21.35 -9.28 -23.14
CA GLN A 267 -22.18 -8.07 -23.08
C GLN A 267 -21.99 -7.30 -21.77
N LEU A 268 -21.65 -7.99 -20.67
CA LEU A 268 -21.29 -7.37 -19.40
C LEU A 268 -20.05 -6.49 -19.52
N ASN A 269 -19.05 -6.91 -20.29
CA ASN A 269 -17.83 -6.14 -20.47
C ASN A 269 -18.11 -4.75 -21.06
N GLY A 270 -18.89 -4.69 -22.14
CA GLY A 270 -19.23 -3.41 -22.76
C GLY A 270 -20.06 -2.48 -21.86
N MET A 271 -20.81 -3.03 -20.91
CA MET A 271 -21.55 -2.24 -19.93
C MET A 271 -20.65 -1.74 -18.80
N ILE A 272 -19.70 -2.54 -18.33
CA ILE A 272 -18.77 -2.14 -17.27
C ILE A 272 -17.81 -1.05 -17.78
N GLU A 273 -17.31 -1.18 -19.03
CA GLU A 273 -16.33 -0.23 -19.59
C GLU A 273 -16.85 1.19 -19.78
N ASN A 274 -18.12 1.34 -20.04
CA ASN A 274 -18.67 2.62 -20.51
C ASN A 274 -19.53 3.34 -19.49
N ARG A 275 -19.44 2.96 -18.20
CA ARG A 275 -20.35 3.51 -17.21
C ARG A 275 -19.67 3.89 -15.90
N ASP A 276 -20.21 4.93 -15.31
CA ASP A 276 -19.93 5.33 -13.95
C ASP A 276 -20.93 4.62 -13.02
N PHE A 277 -20.40 3.95 -12.01
CA PHE A 277 -21.20 3.35 -10.95
C PHE A 277 -21.14 4.24 -9.72
N GLU A 278 -22.29 4.62 -9.18
CA GLU A 278 -22.38 5.35 -7.94
C GLU A 278 -22.75 4.38 -6.81
N MET A 279 -21.86 4.29 -5.82
CA MET A 279 -22.06 3.45 -4.64
C MET A 279 -23.00 4.14 -3.63
N THR A 280 -23.49 3.40 -2.65
CA THR A 280 -24.49 3.84 -1.68
C THR A 280 -24.17 5.14 -0.96
N PHE A 281 -22.88 5.45 -0.76
CA PHE A 281 -22.41 6.68 -0.09
C PHE A 281 -21.83 7.73 -1.05
N GLY A 282 -22.14 7.62 -2.35
CA GLY A 282 -21.72 8.62 -3.36
C GLY A 282 -20.33 8.43 -3.95
N ASP A 283 -19.63 7.36 -3.57
CA ASP A 283 -18.39 6.99 -4.23
C ASP A 283 -18.67 6.58 -5.68
N LYS A 284 -17.91 7.14 -6.60
CA LYS A 284 -18.05 6.83 -8.03
C LYS A 284 -16.96 5.88 -8.47
N VAL A 285 -17.36 4.81 -9.12
CA VAL A 285 -16.48 3.83 -9.75
C VAL A 285 -16.56 3.99 -11.25
N HIS A 286 -15.43 4.33 -11.85
CA HIS A 286 -15.25 4.42 -13.29
C HIS A 286 -14.05 3.57 -13.70
N PHE A 287 -14.22 2.68 -14.66
CA PHE A 287 -13.11 1.88 -15.18
C PHE A 287 -12.45 2.57 -16.37
N THR A 288 -11.13 2.64 -16.32
CA THR A 288 -10.33 3.05 -17.48
C THR A 288 -10.41 1.99 -18.59
N ILE A 289 -9.99 2.34 -19.79
CA ILE A 289 -9.88 1.42 -20.93
C ILE A 289 -9.02 0.18 -20.58
N LYS A 290 -8.14 0.28 -19.60
CA LYS A 290 -7.30 -0.83 -19.12
C LYS A 290 -7.98 -1.72 -18.07
N GLY A 291 -9.21 -1.42 -17.67
CA GLY A 291 -9.96 -2.16 -16.65
C GLY A 291 -9.56 -1.84 -15.21
N ASP A 292 -8.74 -0.83 -15.03
CA ASP A 292 -8.43 -0.29 -13.70
C ASP A 292 -9.50 0.74 -13.34
N PRO A 293 -9.97 0.78 -12.10
CA PRO A 293 -10.78 1.88 -11.65
C PRO A 293 -9.92 3.15 -11.60
N SER A 294 -10.55 4.32 -11.66
CA SER A 294 -9.91 5.54 -11.22
C SER A 294 -9.58 5.35 -9.74
N THR A 295 -8.33 5.06 -9.44
CA THR A 295 -7.93 4.65 -8.09
C THR A 295 -7.63 5.88 -7.26
N HIS A 296 -8.26 5.94 -6.11
CA HIS A 296 -7.98 6.93 -5.09
C HIS A 296 -7.18 6.27 -3.97
N TYR A 297 -5.92 6.67 -3.84
CA TYR A 297 -5.07 6.23 -2.73
C TYR A 297 -5.11 7.28 -1.62
N GLU A 298 -5.08 6.80 -0.39
CA GLU A 298 -4.83 7.62 0.79
C GLU A 298 -3.37 7.47 1.19
N ILE A 299 -2.76 8.58 1.58
CA ILE A 299 -1.46 8.55 2.23
C ILE A 299 -1.72 8.61 3.72
N VAL A 300 -1.44 7.49 4.37
CA VAL A 300 -1.72 7.28 5.79
C VAL A 300 -0.40 7.26 6.55
N LYS A 301 -0.31 8.06 7.60
CA LYS A 301 0.82 8.04 8.53
C LYS A 301 0.49 7.12 9.69
N CYS A 302 1.33 6.10 9.90
CA CYS A 302 1.25 5.23 11.06
C CYS A 302 2.13 5.78 12.18
N PHE A 303 1.61 5.88 13.38
CA PHE A 303 2.39 6.26 14.57
C PHE A 303 1.96 5.43 15.78
N PHE A 304 2.88 5.29 16.69
CA PHE A 304 2.73 4.41 17.84
C PHE A 304 2.57 5.27 19.09
N SER A 305 1.51 5.01 19.86
CA SER A 305 1.27 5.67 21.13
C SER A 305 2.04 4.96 22.25
N GLU A 306 2.21 5.64 23.39
CA GLU A 306 2.83 5.08 24.59
C GLU A 306 2.02 3.91 25.19
N GLU A 307 0.78 3.75 24.77
CA GLU A 307 -0.13 2.66 25.20
C GLU A 307 -0.03 1.42 24.31
N ASP A 308 1.08 1.24 23.57
CA ASP A 308 1.34 0.10 22.67
C ASP A 308 0.29 -0.08 21.54
N SER A 309 -0.46 0.96 21.24
CA SER A 309 -1.44 0.96 20.15
C SER A 309 -0.91 1.68 18.91
N VAL A 310 -1.19 1.10 17.74
CA VAL A 310 -0.92 1.74 16.45
C VAL A 310 -2.07 2.67 16.11
N GLN A 311 -1.75 3.92 15.87
CA GLN A 311 -2.69 4.89 15.38
C GLN A 311 -2.37 5.24 13.93
N THR A 312 -3.40 5.48 13.15
CA THR A 312 -3.28 5.86 11.74
C THR A 312 -3.96 7.20 11.49
N MET A 313 -3.30 8.04 10.70
CA MET A 313 -3.85 9.34 10.33
C MET A 313 -3.69 9.58 8.83
N LYS A 314 -4.78 9.94 8.16
CA LYS A 314 -4.75 10.36 6.77
C LYS A 314 -4.06 11.72 6.66
N VAL A 315 -2.92 11.75 5.98
CA VAL A 315 -2.11 12.96 5.78
C VAL A 315 -2.15 13.47 4.34
N GLY A 316 -2.70 12.70 3.42
CA GLY A 316 -2.81 13.09 2.03
C GLY A 316 -3.60 12.09 1.19
N SER A 317 -3.63 12.35 -0.11
CA SER A 317 -4.24 11.46 -1.10
C SER A 317 -3.55 11.57 -2.45
N PHE A 318 -3.64 10.48 -3.22
CA PHE A 318 -3.21 10.44 -4.61
C PHE A 318 -4.35 9.92 -5.48
N ASP A 319 -4.74 10.71 -6.48
CA ASP A 319 -5.91 10.47 -7.31
C ASP A 319 -5.48 10.32 -8.77
N THR A 320 -5.58 9.12 -9.30
CA THR A 320 -5.16 8.79 -10.68
C THR A 320 -6.05 9.42 -11.75
N SER A 321 -7.26 9.86 -11.40
CA SER A 321 -8.18 10.54 -12.34
C SER A 321 -7.76 11.96 -12.68
N LYS A 322 -6.93 12.58 -11.82
CA LYS A 322 -6.49 13.96 -12.02
C LYS A 322 -5.31 14.06 -12.99
N PRO A 323 -5.15 15.20 -13.66
CA PRO A 323 -4.01 15.44 -14.52
C PRO A 323 -2.67 15.30 -13.80
N ALA A 324 -1.63 14.88 -14.51
CA ALA A 324 -0.29 14.77 -13.97
C ALA A 324 0.15 16.11 -13.32
N GLY A 325 0.72 16.02 -12.12
CA GLY A 325 1.13 17.17 -11.32
C GLY A 325 0.06 17.69 -10.35
N SER A 326 -1.22 17.34 -10.52
CA SER A 326 -2.31 17.68 -9.57
C SER A 326 -2.89 16.46 -8.86
N GLN A 327 -2.30 15.29 -9.07
CA GLN A 327 -2.75 14.02 -8.52
C GLN A 327 -2.50 13.90 -7.02
N LEU A 328 -1.40 14.48 -6.52
CA LEU A 328 -1.00 14.39 -5.12
C LEU A 328 -1.52 15.57 -4.32
N TYR A 329 -2.18 15.27 -3.20
CA TYR A 329 -2.54 16.23 -2.17
C TYR A 329 -1.91 15.82 -0.85
N ILE A 330 -1.20 16.74 -0.18
CA ILE A 330 -0.62 16.53 1.15
C ILE A 330 -1.06 17.65 2.09
N ASN A 331 -1.60 17.28 3.24
CA ASN A 331 -1.87 18.22 4.31
C ASN A 331 -0.60 18.48 5.11
N ARG A 332 0.08 19.59 4.81
CA ARG A 332 1.37 19.94 5.40
C ARG A 332 1.34 20.10 6.92
N SER A 333 0.19 20.53 7.48
CA SER A 333 0.06 20.75 8.93
C SER A 333 0.07 19.45 9.75
N LEU A 334 -0.26 18.32 9.11
CA LEU A 334 -0.33 17.00 9.75
C LEU A 334 0.95 16.17 9.57
N TYR A 335 1.87 16.64 8.74
CA TYR A 335 2.90 15.76 8.23
C TYR A 335 4.23 15.82 8.98
N PHE A 336 4.82 17.01 9.13
CA PHE A 336 6.07 17.21 9.88
C PHE A 336 5.99 18.48 10.73
N ALA A 337 6.32 18.34 11.99
CA ALA A 337 6.66 19.47 12.87
C ALA A 337 8.13 19.32 13.31
N PRO A 338 8.97 20.34 13.20
CA PRO A 338 8.83 21.60 12.46
C PRO A 338 9.44 21.60 11.04
N GLN A 339 10.20 20.57 10.62
CA GLN A 339 10.84 20.52 9.29
C GLN A 339 10.85 19.12 8.68
N CYS A 340 10.54 19.05 7.37
CA CYS A 340 10.69 17.83 6.60
C CYS A 340 12.19 17.46 6.47
N PRO A 341 12.62 16.25 6.84
CA PRO A 341 14.01 15.85 6.67
C PRO A 341 14.43 15.83 5.20
N ILE A 342 15.60 16.36 4.93
CA ILE A 342 16.22 16.34 3.60
C ILE A 342 16.88 14.96 3.40
N SER A 343 16.64 14.32 2.25
CA SER A 343 17.33 13.10 1.84
C SER A 343 18.08 13.34 0.53
N GLN A 344 19.39 13.56 0.64
CA GLN A 344 20.31 13.81 -0.47
C GLN A 344 21.65 13.17 -0.20
N CYS A 345 22.39 12.80 -1.25
CA CYS A 345 23.72 12.17 -1.12
C CYS A 345 24.75 13.16 -0.61
N ASN A 346 24.72 14.40 -1.11
CA ASN A 346 25.62 15.48 -0.76
C ASN A 346 24.83 16.76 -0.50
N GLU A 347 25.40 17.65 0.30
CA GLU A 347 24.89 19.00 0.41
C GLU A 347 25.08 19.77 -0.91
N PRO A 348 24.22 20.74 -1.22
CA PRO A 348 24.38 21.61 -2.37
C PRO A 348 25.72 22.35 -2.34
N CYS A 349 26.32 22.55 -3.51
CA CYS A 349 27.56 23.32 -3.59
C CYS A 349 27.28 24.80 -3.30
N VAL A 350 28.11 25.40 -2.46
CA VAL A 350 28.02 26.84 -2.20
C VAL A 350 28.42 27.66 -3.43
N PRO A 351 28.01 28.92 -3.53
CA PRO A 351 28.43 29.82 -4.61
C PRO A 351 29.94 29.83 -4.79
N GLY A 352 30.41 29.86 -6.03
CA GLY A 352 31.82 29.73 -6.39
C GLY A 352 32.30 28.29 -6.57
N TYR A 353 31.44 27.30 -6.34
CA TYR A 353 31.73 25.89 -6.55
C TYR A 353 30.76 25.27 -7.55
N ARG A 354 31.26 24.31 -8.36
CA ARG A 354 30.46 23.51 -9.29
C ARG A 354 30.44 22.04 -8.92
N LYS A 355 29.38 21.36 -9.32
CA LYS A 355 29.23 19.91 -9.11
C LYS A 355 30.20 19.17 -10.06
N SER A 356 31.00 18.28 -9.50
CA SER A 356 31.87 17.39 -10.24
C SER A 356 31.50 15.95 -9.99
N LYS A 357 31.31 15.17 -11.04
CA LYS A 357 30.97 13.75 -10.96
C LYS A 357 32.06 12.97 -10.22
N ILE A 358 31.64 12.07 -9.34
CA ILE A 358 32.55 11.09 -8.72
C ILE A 358 32.44 9.81 -9.53
N GLU A 359 33.56 9.31 -10.04
CA GLU A 359 33.62 8.07 -10.78
C GLU A 359 33.15 6.90 -9.91
N GLY A 360 32.31 6.00 -10.47
CA GLY A 360 31.73 4.87 -9.75
C GLY A 360 30.62 5.20 -8.75
N LYS A 361 30.18 6.47 -8.65
CA LYS A 361 29.04 6.86 -7.79
C LYS A 361 27.83 7.31 -8.62
N PRO A 362 26.60 7.16 -8.07
CA PRO A 362 25.41 7.70 -8.69
C PRO A 362 25.49 9.22 -8.92
N LEU A 363 24.77 9.74 -9.91
CA LEU A 363 24.79 11.17 -10.28
C LEU A 363 24.37 12.12 -9.15
N CYS A 364 23.59 11.65 -8.18
CA CYS A 364 23.21 12.42 -7.00
C CYS A 364 24.37 12.61 -6.02
N CYS A 365 25.49 11.87 -6.19
CA CYS A 365 26.68 11.96 -5.38
C CYS A 365 27.77 12.64 -6.20
N TYR A 366 28.16 13.85 -5.81
CA TYR A 366 29.12 14.69 -6.50
C TYR A 366 30.11 15.31 -5.52
N LYS A 367 31.22 15.83 -6.03
CA LYS A 367 32.13 16.70 -5.29
C LYS A 367 31.88 18.15 -5.71
N CYS A 368 31.96 19.05 -4.74
CA CYS A 368 32.00 20.47 -5.02
C CYS A 368 33.47 20.87 -5.29
N VAL A 369 33.76 21.33 -6.50
CA VAL A 369 35.06 21.84 -6.90
C VAL A 369 34.94 23.33 -7.21
N SER A 370 35.96 24.10 -6.89
CA SER A 370 35.98 25.53 -7.23
C SER A 370 35.77 25.75 -8.72
N CYS A 371 35.03 26.78 -9.08
CA CYS A 371 34.90 27.19 -10.47
C CYS A 371 36.28 27.54 -11.04
N ALA A 372 36.49 27.27 -12.34
CA ALA A 372 37.70 27.66 -13.02
C ALA A 372 37.79 29.20 -13.16
N GLU A 373 38.98 29.71 -13.44
CA GLU A 373 39.17 31.13 -13.66
C GLU A 373 38.29 31.62 -14.82
N GLY A 374 37.45 32.61 -14.56
CA GLY A 374 36.45 33.12 -15.50
C GLY A 374 35.07 32.45 -15.44
N GLU A 375 34.88 31.39 -14.67
CA GLU A 375 33.56 30.74 -14.42
C GLU A 375 32.93 31.31 -13.14
N ILE A 376 31.62 31.52 -13.18
CA ILE A 376 30.83 31.97 -12.03
C ILE A 376 29.72 30.95 -11.76
N SER A 377 29.58 30.54 -10.50
CA SER A 377 28.40 29.83 -9.99
C SER A 377 27.76 30.67 -8.89
N ASN A 378 26.57 31.19 -9.15
CA ASN A 378 25.78 31.99 -8.22
C ASN A 378 24.58 31.25 -7.65
N THR A 379 24.40 30.00 -8.07
CA THR A 379 23.31 29.12 -7.62
C THR A 379 23.86 27.85 -7.00
N THR A 380 23.16 27.35 -5.99
CA THR A 380 23.45 26.06 -5.33
C THR A 380 22.78 24.89 -6.02
#